data_3544d9825f3c4f19ba9c0aa82f78db72
#
_entry.id   3544d9825f3c4f19ba9c0aa82f78db72
#
_cell.length_a   1.000
_cell.length_b   1.000
_cell.length_c   1.000
_cell.angle_alpha   90.00
_cell.angle_beta   90.00
_cell.angle_gamma   90.00
#
_symmetry.space_group_name_H-M   'P 1'
#
loop_
_entity.id
_entity.type
_entity.pdbx_description
1 polymer ?
#
loop_
_entity_poly.entity_id
_entity_poly.type
_entity_poly.pdbx_seq_one_letter_code
_entity_poly.pdbx_strand_id
1 'polypeptide(L)'
;MTWKTKPTDRFALRFIKLHISAPVSKILVRLCPKIRPTALTFCAAGIGIGGGIAFGLGWAWLGGLLAAFAQILDGVDGQVARLTGTVSSRGALLDSVLDRYMDFALLFGIFFHCLRYSSFAGEYQGIFNLNLLIIVAALAAAGSSQISYFTARAASLNLDFKRPEHAGKGSRTVVIIICGLLTPFWIHFPLVALLYLAVHPNIAVIISMFKLKSH
;
A
#
# COMPACT_ATOMS: atom_id res chain seq x y z
N MET A 1 18.55 10.51 20.05
CA MET A 1 17.86 9.26 19.64
C MET A 1 17.89 9.18 18.12
N THR A 2 18.74 8.30 17.57
CA THR A 2 18.86 8.08 16.13
C THR A 2 17.65 7.24 15.65
N TRP A 3 16.89 7.78 14.73
CA TRP A 3 15.73 7.12 14.13
C TRP A 3 16.19 5.92 13.31
N LYS A 4 15.98 4.70 13.81
CA LYS A 4 16.25 3.49 13.04
C LYS A 4 15.07 3.26 12.08
N THR A 5 15.22 3.65 10.82
CA THR A 5 14.37 3.19 9.74
C THR A 5 14.65 1.70 9.50
N LYS A 6 13.61 0.89 9.22
CA LYS A 6 13.85 -0.50 8.83
C LYS A 6 14.73 -0.50 7.57
N PRO A 7 15.69 -1.44 7.41
CA PRO A 7 16.53 -1.53 6.20
C PRO A 7 15.72 -1.68 4.91
N THR A 8 14.46 -2.07 5.04
CA THR A 8 13.50 -2.23 3.95
C THR A 8 12.75 -0.94 3.57
N ASP A 9 12.89 0.13 4.36
CA ASP A 9 12.25 1.43 4.08
C ASP A 9 13.11 2.20 3.08
N ARG A 10 12.61 2.36 1.85
CA ARG A 10 13.33 3.03 0.78
C ARG A 10 12.81 4.42 0.46
N PHE A 11 13.54 5.13 -0.38
CA PHE A 11 13.61 6.57 -0.56
C PHE A 11 12.28 7.32 -0.30
N ALA A 12 11.18 6.99 -0.97
CA ALA A 12 9.90 7.68 -0.79
C ALA A 12 9.26 7.42 0.59
N LEU A 13 9.26 6.16 1.08
CA LEU A 13 8.77 5.83 2.43
C LEU A 13 9.69 6.36 3.52
N ARG A 14 10.99 6.33 3.31
CA ARG A 14 11.95 6.90 4.23
C ARG A 14 11.76 8.41 4.35
N PHE A 15 11.51 9.09 3.24
CA PHE A 15 11.22 10.51 3.21
C PHE A 15 9.92 10.83 3.98
N ILE A 16 8.82 10.14 3.68
CA ILE A 16 7.53 10.32 4.37
C ILE A 16 7.68 10.01 5.87
N LYS A 17 8.35 8.92 6.23
CA LYS A 17 8.54 8.52 7.63
C LYS A 17 9.41 9.51 8.40
N LEU A 18 10.48 10.03 7.81
CA LEU A 18 11.39 10.96 8.49
C LEU A 18 10.83 12.37 8.57
N HIS A 19 10.24 12.87 7.48
CA HIS A 19 9.85 14.28 7.38
C HIS A 19 8.40 14.55 7.73
N ILE A 20 7.51 13.54 7.64
CA ILE A 20 6.08 13.71 7.92
C ILE A 20 5.67 12.89 9.14
N SER A 21 5.82 11.55 9.10
CA SER A 21 5.31 10.72 10.20
C SER A 21 6.07 10.93 11.52
N ALA A 22 7.39 11.22 11.49
CA ALA A 22 8.17 11.42 12.70
C ALA A 22 7.79 12.68 13.48
N PRO A 23 7.68 13.89 12.88
CA PRO A 23 7.21 15.06 13.59
C PRO A 23 5.75 14.90 14.06
N VAL A 24 4.86 14.35 13.23
CA VAL A 24 3.47 14.09 13.60
C VAL A 24 3.39 13.16 14.82
N SER A 25 4.18 12.08 14.86
CA SER A 25 4.20 11.17 16.02
C SER A 25 4.66 11.84 17.30
N LYS A 26 5.67 12.73 17.23
CA LYS A 26 6.15 13.49 18.40
C LYS A 26 5.07 14.43 18.94
N ILE A 27 4.40 15.15 18.05
CA ILE A 27 3.32 16.08 18.41
C ILE A 27 2.17 15.28 19.04
N LEU A 28 1.80 14.17 18.41
CA LEU A 28 0.68 13.35 18.85
C LEU A 28 0.91 12.74 20.25
N VAL A 29 2.12 12.23 20.53
CA VAL A 29 2.48 11.71 21.86
C VAL A 29 2.52 12.81 22.91
N ARG A 30 2.91 14.05 22.54
CA ARG A 30 2.88 15.18 23.46
C ARG A 30 1.48 15.62 23.80
N LEU A 31 0.58 15.69 22.82
CA LEU A 31 -0.81 16.12 22.99
C LEU A 31 -1.69 15.04 23.64
N CYS A 32 -1.44 13.79 23.28
CA CYS A 32 -2.21 12.63 23.74
C CYS A 32 -1.27 11.52 24.26
N PRO A 33 -0.69 11.65 25.48
CA PRO A 33 0.26 10.68 26.01
C PRO A 33 -0.29 9.25 26.18
N LYS A 34 -1.60 9.12 26.28
CA LYS A 34 -2.32 7.82 26.44
C LYS A 34 -2.78 7.21 25.10
N ILE A 35 -2.36 7.77 23.97
CA ILE A 35 -2.79 7.27 22.65
C ILE A 35 -2.32 5.83 22.44
N ARG A 36 -3.23 4.97 22.02
CA ARG A 36 -2.93 3.56 21.72
C ARG A 36 -2.49 3.42 20.25
N PRO A 37 -1.30 2.88 19.96
CA PRO A 37 -0.87 2.66 18.57
C PRO A 37 -1.87 1.86 17.73
N THR A 38 -2.52 0.85 18.33
CA THR A 38 -3.55 0.05 17.65
C THR A 38 -4.75 0.87 17.18
N ALA A 39 -5.13 1.93 17.90
CA ALA A 39 -6.20 2.82 17.45
C ALA A 39 -5.80 3.57 16.18
N LEU A 40 -4.54 4.00 16.08
CA LEU A 40 -4.00 4.63 14.87
C LEU A 40 -3.98 3.66 13.69
N THR A 41 -3.60 2.40 13.93
CA THR A 41 -3.62 1.35 12.90
C THR A 41 -5.04 1.14 12.36
N PHE A 42 -6.05 1.06 13.23
CA PHE A 42 -7.45 0.97 12.80
C PHE A 42 -7.93 2.22 12.05
N CYS A 43 -7.55 3.42 12.51
CA CYS A 43 -7.86 4.66 11.81
C CYS A 43 -7.22 4.70 10.42
N ALA A 44 -5.94 4.32 10.31
CA ALA A 44 -5.25 4.23 9.02
C ALA A 44 -5.95 3.25 8.08
N ALA A 45 -6.32 2.06 8.59
CA ALA A 45 -7.04 1.06 7.82
C ALA A 45 -8.41 1.57 7.35
N GLY A 46 -9.19 2.20 8.24
CA GLY A 46 -10.48 2.79 7.90
C GLY A 46 -10.38 3.86 6.81
N ILE A 47 -9.40 4.76 6.93
CA ILE A 47 -9.15 5.79 5.92
C ILE A 47 -8.72 5.16 4.59
N GLY A 48 -7.84 4.16 4.61
CA GLY A 48 -7.40 3.47 3.40
C GLY A 48 -8.52 2.70 2.69
N ILE A 49 -9.39 2.04 3.46
CA ILE A 49 -10.61 1.39 2.93
C ILE A 49 -11.56 2.45 2.35
N GLY A 50 -11.75 3.59 3.05
CA GLY A 50 -12.50 4.73 2.54
C GLY A 50 -11.93 5.27 1.22
N GLY A 51 -10.60 5.25 1.08
CA GLY A 51 -9.91 5.57 -0.20
C GLY A 51 -10.31 4.61 -1.32
N GLY A 52 -10.36 3.30 -1.03
CA GLY A 52 -10.84 2.29 -1.98
C GLY A 52 -12.30 2.54 -2.39
N ILE A 53 -13.18 2.84 -1.44
CA ILE A 53 -14.58 3.19 -1.72
C ILE A 53 -14.66 4.44 -2.60
N ALA A 54 -13.88 5.49 -2.31
CA ALA A 54 -13.85 6.71 -3.11
C ALA A 54 -13.41 6.44 -4.55
N PHE A 55 -12.39 5.59 -4.78
CA PHE A 55 -12.03 5.12 -6.12
C PHE A 55 -13.22 4.45 -6.82
N GLY A 56 -13.87 3.49 -6.15
CA GLY A 56 -15.01 2.74 -6.71
C GLY A 56 -16.22 3.63 -7.05
N LEU A 57 -16.43 4.70 -6.29
CA LEU A 57 -17.47 5.71 -6.58
C LEU A 57 -17.10 6.66 -7.71
N GLY A 58 -15.89 6.58 -8.26
CA GLY A 58 -15.40 7.44 -9.33
C GLY A 58 -14.64 8.68 -8.85
N TRP A 59 -14.50 8.88 -7.54
CA TRP A 59 -13.78 10.01 -6.94
C TRP A 59 -12.29 9.64 -6.72
N ALA A 60 -11.62 9.28 -7.81
CA ALA A 60 -10.27 8.71 -7.74
C ALA A 60 -9.24 9.68 -7.12
N TRP A 61 -9.36 11.01 -7.34
CA TRP A 61 -8.49 11.99 -6.71
C TRP A 61 -8.64 11.97 -5.18
N LEU A 62 -9.88 11.84 -4.67
CA LEU A 62 -10.14 11.70 -3.24
C LEU A 62 -9.61 10.36 -2.72
N GLY A 63 -9.77 9.28 -3.50
CA GLY A 63 -9.20 7.98 -3.20
C GLY A 63 -7.68 8.04 -3.05
N GLY A 64 -6.99 8.72 -3.95
CA GLY A 64 -5.54 8.95 -3.86
C GLY A 64 -5.14 9.78 -2.64
N LEU A 65 -5.92 10.82 -2.32
CA LEU A 65 -5.70 11.65 -1.13
C LEU A 65 -5.87 10.85 0.17
N LEU A 66 -6.95 10.07 0.29
CA LEU A 66 -7.19 9.20 1.44
C LEU A 66 -6.12 8.11 1.58
N ALA A 67 -5.66 7.53 0.48
CA ALA A 67 -4.55 6.58 0.48
C ALA A 67 -3.25 7.22 1.00
N ALA A 68 -2.98 8.49 0.65
CA ALA A 68 -1.84 9.23 1.18
C ALA A 68 -1.94 9.45 2.69
N PHE A 69 -3.10 9.87 3.19
CA PHE A 69 -3.32 10.03 4.63
C PHE A 69 -3.20 8.70 5.38
N ALA A 70 -3.78 7.63 4.85
CA ALA A 70 -3.66 6.29 5.44
C ALA A 70 -2.19 5.86 5.54
N GLN A 71 -1.38 6.09 4.49
CA GLN A 71 0.04 5.76 4.47
C GLN A 71 0.86 6.57 5.49
N ILE A 72 0.50 7.83 5.73
CA ILE A 72 1.14 8.65 6.74
C ILE A 72 0.82 8.11 8.13
N LEU A 73 -0.45 7.82 8.43
CA LEU A 73 -0.90 7.30 9.72
C LEU A 73 -0.32 5.91 10.02
N ASP A 74 -0.20 5.05 9.04
CA ASP A 74 0.49 3.76 9.11
C ASP A 74 1.97 3.93 9.54
N GLY A 75 2.63 5.00 9.08
CA GLY A 75 3.97 5.33 9.55
C GLY A 75 4.00 5.88 10.98
N VAL A 76 2.92 6.55 11.41
CA VAL A 76 2.82 7.18 12.74
C VAL A 76 2.61 6.14 13.84
N ASP A 77 1.75 5.13 13.64
CA ASP A 77 1.42 4.14 14.67
C ASP A 77 2.64 3.34 15.14
N GLY A 78 3.45 2.86 14.22
CA GLY A 78 4.69 2.17 14.53
C GLY A 78 5.74 3.07 15.20
N GLN A 79 5.72 4.38 14.94
CA GLN A 79 6.60 5.33 15.63
C GLN A 79 6.09 5.65 17.03
N VAL A 80 4.77 5.84 17.20
CA VAL A 80 4.14 6.01 18.51
C VAL A 80 4.42 4.79 19.39
N ALA A 81 4.25 3.56 18.86
CA ALA A 81 4.56 2.34 19.61
C ALA A 81 6.02 2.31 20.12
N ARG A 82 6.97 2.76 19.31
CA ARG A 82 8.38 2.86 19.71
C ARG A 82 8.62 3.97 20.74
N LEU A 83 7.99 5.13 20.58
CA LEU A 83 8.14 6.26 21.50
C LEU A 83 7.54 5.98 22.88
N THR A 84 6.43 5.22 22.92
CA THR A 84 5.73 4.87 24.16
C THR A 84 6.19 3.54 24.77
N GLY A 85 7.13 2.82 24.11
CA GLY A 85 7.62 1.52 24.60
C GLY A 85 6.57 0.40 24.51
N THR A 86 5.49 0.56 23.71
CA THR A 86 4.37 -0.38 23.62
C THR A 86 4.44 -1.29 22.39
N VAL A 87 5.63 -1.49 21.83
CA VAL A 87 5.85 -2.40 20.70
C VAL A 87 5.45 -3.83 21.10
N SER A 88 4.62 -4.48 20.30
CA SER A 88 4.17 -5.85 20.57
C SER A 88 4.03 -6.68 19.28
N SER A 89 4.23 -7.99 19.38
CA SER A 89 4.04 -8.92 18.26
C SER A 89 2.59 -8.94 17.78
N ARG A 90 1.62 -8.81 18.72
CA ARG A 90 0.20 -8.71 18.39
C ARG A 90 -0.10 -7.46 17.57
N GLY A 91 0.47 -6.31 17.94
CA GLY A 91 0.32 -5.06 17.19
C GLY A 91 0.91 -5.18 15.77
N ALA A 92 2.10 -5.78 15.64
CA ALA A 92 2.71 -6.00 14.34
C ALA A 92 1.92 -6.96 13.43
N LEU A 93 1.29 -7.99 14.01
CA LEU A 93 0.41 -8.89 13.28
C LEU A 93 -0.85 -8.16 12.80
N LEU A 94 -1.50 -7.41 13.69
CA LEU A 94 -2.69 -6.61 13.38
C LEU A 94 -2.42 -5.61 12.25
N ASP A 95 -1.33 -4.88 12.33
CA ASP A 95 -0.84 -3.97 11.29
C ASP A 95 -0.72 -4.69 9.94
N SER A 96 -0.03 -5.83 9.93
CA SER A 96 0.16 -6.62 8.71
C SER A 96 -1.13 -7.13 8.09
N VAL A 97 -2.13 -7.49 8.91
CA VAL A 97 -3.44 -7.96 8.43
C VAL A 97 -4.26 -6.80 7.87
N LEU A 98 -4.35 -5.70 8.61
CA LEU A 98 -5.10 -4.52 8.18
C LEU A 98 -4.52 -3.91 6.91
N ASP A 99 -3.21 -3.95 6.74
CA ASP A 99 -2.52 -3.60 5.50
C ASP A 99 -3.05 -4.37 4.29
N ARG A 100 -3.32 -5.66 4.44
CA ARG A 100 -3.87 -6.46 3.32
C ARG A 100 -5.29 -6.03 2.98
N TYR A 101 -6.13 -5.78 4.00
CA TYR A 101 -7.47 -5.26 3.74
C TYR A 101 -7.45 -3.90 3.03
N MET A 102 -6.54 -2.99 3.41
CA MET A 102 -6.35 -1.72 2.71
C MET A 102 -5.89 -1.92 1.26
N ASP A 103 -4.86 -2.75 1.05
CA ASP A 103 -4.34 -3.06 -0.29
C ASP A 103 -5.47 -3.58 -1.20
N PHE A 104 -6.29 -4.53 -0.70
CA PHE A 104 -7.43 -5.07 -1.45
C PHE A 104 -8.50 -4.01 -1.70
N ALA A 105 -8.87 -3.22 -0.69
CA ALA A 105 -9.88 -2.19 -0.85
C ALA A 105 -9.50 -1.15 -1.91
N LEU A 106 -8.24 -0.68 -1.89
CA LEU A 106 -7.72 0.24 -2.90
C LEU A 106 -7.73 -0.40 -4.30
N LEU A 107 -7.31 -1.65 -4.40
CA LEU A 107 -7.23 -2.37 -5.67
C LEU A 107 -8.61 -2.61 -6.27
N PHE A 108 -9.59 -3.06 -5.46
CA PHE A 108 -10.98 -3.21 -5.89
C PHE A 108 -11.60 -1.87 -6.26
N GLY A 109 -11.31 -0.82 -5.48
CA GLY A 109 -11.78 0.53 -5.82
C GLY A 109 -11.26 0.99 -7.19
N ILE A 110 -9.98 0.80 -7.47
CA ILE A 110 -9.38 1.09 -8.78
C ILE A 110 -10.02 0.26 -9.88
N PHE A 111 -10.24 -1.03 -9.65
CA PHE A 111 -10.92 -1.91 -10.60
C PHE A 111 -12.33 -1.38 -10.95
N PHE A 112 -13.13 -1.03 -9.95
CA PHE A 112 -14.48 -0.48 -10.17
C PHE A 112 -14.43 0.90 -10.83
N HIS A 113 -13.45 1.73 -10.55
CA HIS A 113 -13.21 2.97 -11.27
C HIS A 113 -12.98 2.69 -12.76
N CYS A 114 -12.05 1.78 -13.07
CA CYS A 114 -11.75 1.40 -14.45
C CYS A 114 -12.99 0.81 -15.15
N LEU A 115 -13.75 -0.06 -14.47
CA LEU A 115 -14.98 -0.63 -15.01
C LEU A 115 -16.01 0.44 -15.33
N ARG A 116 -16.21 1.41 -14.44
CA ARG A 116 -17.15 2.52 -14.64
C ARG A 116 -16.81 3.35 -15.88
N TYR A 117 -15.56 3.74 -16.03
CA TYR A 117 -15.15 4.64 -17.11
C TYR A 117 -14.84 3.94 -18.43
N SER A 118 -14.54 2.64 -18.43
CA SER A 118 -14.47 1.85 -19.68
C SER A 118 -15.83 1.65 -20.34
N SER A 119 -16.88 1.53 -19.54
CA SER A 119 -18.26 1.36 -20.06
C SER A 119 -18.84 2.65 -20.64
N PHE A 120 -18.46 3.81 -20.10
CA PHE A 120 -19.00 5.10 -20.53
C PHE A 120 -18.30 5.67 -21.79
N ALA A 121 -17.05 5.33 -22.04
CA ALA A 121 -16.27 5.96 -23.09
C ALA A 121 -16.50 5.37 -24.49
N GLY A 122 -17.19 4.21 -24.61
CA GLY A 122 -17.36 3.56 -25.92
C GLY A 122 -16.06 3.15 -26.63
N GLU A 123 -14.94 3.66 -26.17
CA GLU A 123 -13.62 3.57 -26.82
C GLU A 123 -12.91 2.23 -26.58
N TYR A 124 -13.33 1.45 -25.57
CA TYR A 124 -12.61 0.23 -25.16
C TYR A 124 -13.26 -1.08 -25.64
N GLN A 125 -14.21 -1.05 -26.57
CA GLN A 125 -14.81 -2.28 -27.12
C GLN A 125 -13.80 -3.17 -27.88
N GLY A 126 -12.60 -2.65 -28.20
CA GLY A 126 -11.62 -3.38 -29.00
C GLY A 126 -10.48 -4.05 -28.24
N ILE A 127 -9.94 -3.46 -27.15
CA ILE A 127 -8.69 -3.92 -26.54
C ILE A 127 -8.86 -4.32 -25.07
N PHE A 128 -9.68 -3.59 -24.30
CA PHE A 128 -9.93 -3.89 -22.88
C PHE A 128 -11.37 -4.35 -22.65
N ASN A 129 -11.66 -5.58 -23.02
CA ASN A 129 -12.91 -6.21 -22.62
C ASN A 129 -12.91 -6.50 -21.10
N LEU A 130 -14.09 -6.73 -20.53
CA LEU A 130 -14.27 -7.02 -19.11
C LEU A 130 -13.36 -8.17 -18.63
N ASN A 131 -13.19 -9.22 -19.45
CA ASN A 131 -12.35 -10.37 -19.10
C ASN A 131 -10.89 -9.98 -18.90
N LEU A 132 -10.34 -9.13 -19.76
CA LEU A 132 -8.97 -8.65 -19.62
C LEU A 132 -8.81 -7.78 -18.37
N LEU A 133 -9.77 -6.90 -18.07
CA LEU A 133 -9.74 -6.08 -16.86
C LEU A 133 -9.79 -6.95 -15.59
N ILE A 134 -10.62 -8.00 -15.57
CA ILE A 134 -10.67 -8.97 -14.48
C ILE A 134 -9.32 -9.70 -14.33
N ILE A 135 -8.71 -10.16 -15.43
CA ILE A 135 -7.40 -10.83 -15.39
C ILE A 135 -6.33 -9.90 -14.84
N VAL A 136 -6.28 -8.64 -15.29
CA VAL A 136 -5.32 -7.65 -14.81
C VAL A 136 -5.52 -7.39 -13.31
N ALA A 137 -6.77 -7.24 -12.85
CA ALA A 137 -7.07 -7.06 -11.43
C ALA A 137 -6.69 -8.28 -10.58
N ALA A 138 -6.95 -9.48 -11.08
CA ALA A 138 -6.56 -10.73 -10.41
C ALA A 138 -5.03 -10.85 -10.30
N LEU A 139 -4.29 -10.53 -11.36
CA LEU A 139 -2.82 -10.50 -11.33
C LEU A 139 -2.28 -9.44 -10.37
N ALA A 140 -2.90 -8.25 -10.32
CA ALA A 140 -2.54 -7.21 -9.36
C ALA A 140 -2.77 -7.64 -7.91
N ALA A 141 -3.90 -8.31 -7.63
CA ALA A 141 -4.21 -8.87 -6.33
C ALA A 141 -3.23 -9.97 -5.92
N ALA A 142 -2.97 -10.91 -6.82
CA ALA A 142 -2.01 -12.00 -6.62
C ALA A 142 -0.60 -11.45 -6.34
N GLY A 143 -0.06 -10.61 -7.20
CA GLY A 143 1.28 -10.06 -7.05
C GLY A 143 1.45 -9.25 -5.76
N SER A 144 0.46 -8.41 -5.43
CA SER A 144 0.49 -7.59 -4.20
C SER A 144 0.45 -8.46 -2.93
N SER A 145 -0.30 -9.56 -2.95
CA SER A 145 -0.38 -10.50 -1.83
C SER A 145 0.88 -11.36 -1.73
N GLN A 146 1.33 -11.93 -2.84
CA GLN A 146 2.44 -12.86 -2.88
C GLN A 146 3.76 -12.24 -2.45
N ILE A 147 4.07 -11.01 -2.86
CA ILE A 147 5.33 -10.37 -2.43
C ILE A 147 5.37 -10.15 -0.91
N SER A 148 4.23 -9.90 -0.30
CA SER A 148 4.12 -9.73 1.15
C SER A 148 4.20 -11.06 1.89
N TYR A 149 3.48 -12.07 1.39
CA TYR A 149 3.55 -13.44 1.91
C TYR A 149 4.98 -14.00 1.81
N PHE A 150 5.60 -13.89 0.64
CA PHE A 150 6.96 -14.33 0.40
C PHE A 150 7.95 -13.72 1.41
N THR A 151 7.84 -12.41 1.64
CA THR A 151 8.71 -11.73 2.61
C THR A 151 8.50 -12.23 4.04
N ALA A 152 7.24 -12.38 4.46
CA ALA A 152 6.91 -12.88 5.79
C ALA A 152 7.35 -14.35 5.96
N ARG A 153 7.17 -15.17 4.94
CA ARG A 153 7.56 -16.59 4.95
C ARG A 153 9.08 -16.76 4.95
N ALA A 154 9.81 -16.02 4.12
CA ALA A 154 11.27 -16.03 4.13
C ALA A 154 11.82 -15.67 5.52
N ALA A 155 11.26 -14.64 6.16
CA ALA A 155 11.65 -14.26 7.51
C ALA A 155 11.34 -15.35 8.55
N SER A 156 10.19 -16.05 8.45
CA SER A 156 9.83 -17.15 9.36
C SER A 156 10.71 -18.39 9.20
N LEU A 157 11.32 -18.56 8.04
CA LEU A 157 12.25 -19.66 7.74
C LEU A 157 13.72 -19.26 7.95
N ASN A 158 13.98 -18.07 8.49
CA ASN A 158 15.33 -17.50 8.68
C ASN A 158 16.16 -17.47 7.38
N LEU A 159 15.51 -17.35 6.22
CA LEU A 159 16.20 -17.23 4.94
C LEU A 159 16.71 -15.79 4.77
N ASP A 160 17.97 -15.65 4.36
CA ASP A 160 18.54 -14.34 4.02
C ASP A 160 17.93 -13.84 2.70
N PHE A 161 16.86 -13.09 2.82
CA PHE A 161 16.12 -12.56 1.69
C PHE A 161 16.21 -11.04 1.62
N LYS A 162 16.89 -10.55 0.60
CA LYS A 162 16.94 -9.12 0.29
C LYS A 162 15.85 -8.78 -0.72
N ARG A 163 14.73 -8.23 -0.22
CA ARG A 163 13.62 -7.80 -1.08
C ARG A 163 14.11 -6.88 -2.20
N PRO A 164 13.64 -7.05 -3.46
CA PRO A 164 13.93 -6.09 -4.54
C PRO A 164 13.50 -4.67 -4.18
N GLU A 165 14.26 -3.69 -4.65
CA GLU A 165 14.19 -2.30 -4.16
C GLU A 165 12.82 -1.65 -4.28
N HIS A 166 12.07 -1.95 -5.32
CA HIS A 166 10.79 -1.32 -5.62
C HIS A 166 9.58 -2.21 -5.34
N ALA A 167 9.77 -3.39 -4.76
CA ALA A 167 8.70 -4.37 -4.53
C ALA A 167 7.97 -4.21 -3.18
N GLY A 168 8.30 -3.19 -2.40
CA GLY A 168 7.67 -2.93 -1.10
C GLY A 168 6.24 -2.40 -1.20
N LYS A 169 5.45 -2.53 -0.09
CA LYS A 169 4.13 -1.89 0.08
C LYS A 169 4.17 -0.41 -0.34
N GLY A 170 5.18 0.32 0.11
CA GLY A 170 5.26 1.74 -0.12
C GLY A 170 5.36 2.16 -1.58
N SER A 171 6.10 1.42 -2.41
CA SER A 171 6.19 1.73 -3.84
C SER A 171 4.83 1.55 -4.53
N ARG A 172 4.10 0.49 -4.18
CA ARG A 172 2.76 0.24 -4.71
C ARG A 172 1.78 1.33 -4.30
N THR A 173 1.76 1.68 -3.01
CA THR A 173 0.87 2.73 -2.50
C THR A 173 1.20 4.10 -3.09
N VAL A 174 2.48 4.43 -3.30
CA VAL A 174 2.88 5.69 -3.94
C VAL A 174 2.36 5.77 -5.38
N VAL A 175 2.41 4.68 -6.15
CA VAL A 175 1.84 4.66 -7.51
C VAL A 175 0.33 4.88 -7.47
N ILE A 176 -0.39 4.22 -6.55
CA ILE A 176 -1.83 4.42 -6.36
C ILE A 176 -2.15 5.88 -6.02
N ILE A 177 -1.40 6.47 -5.08
CA ILE A 177 -1.57 7.87 -4.66
C ILE A 177 -1.38 8.82 -5.84
N ILE A 178 -0.25 8.70 -6.55
CA ILE A 178 0.08 9.58 -7.68
C ILE A 178 -0.99 9.44 -8.78
N CYS A 179 -1.32 8.23 -9.19
CA CYS A 179 -2.32 8.00 -10.22
C CYS A 179 -3.71 8.49 -9.80
N GLY A 180 -4.09 8.32 -8.52
CA GLY A 180 -5.33 8.86 -7.99
C GLY A 180 -5.36 10.39 -8.05
N LEU A 181 -4.34 11.07 -7.54
CA LEU A 181 -4.26 12.52 -7.52
C LEU A 181 -4.20 13.14 -8.91
N LEU A 182 -3.63 12.45 -9.89
CA LEU A 182 -3.54 12.91 -11.27
C LEU A 182 -4.81 12.65 -12.10
N THR A 183 -5.80 11.92 -11.56
CA THR A 183 -7.05 11.60 -12.28
C THR A 183 -7.80 12.83 -12.82
N PRO A 184 -7.79 14.03 -12.19
CA PRO A 184 -8.42 15.22 -12.77
C PRO A 184 -7.82 15.66 -14.11
N PHE A 185 -6.56 15.31 -14.38
CA PHE A 185 -5.89 15.63 -15.66
C PHE A 185 -6.16 14.56 -16.72
N TRP A 186 -6.30 13.29 -16.31
CA TRP A 186 -6.62 12.18 -17.19
C TRP A 186 -7.29 11.05 -16.43
N ILE A 187 -8.54 10.77 -16.78
CA ILE A 187 -9.42 9.84 -16.04
C ILE A 187 -8.90 8.40 -15.98
N HIS A 188 -7.98 8.01 -16.86
CA HIS A 188 -7.44 6.65 -16.96
C HIS A 188 -6.16 6.44 -16.15
N PHE A 189 -5.66 7.42 -15.38
CA PHE A 189 -4.50 7.17 -14.50
C PHE A 189 -4.69 5.98 -13.55
N PRO A 190 -5.88 5.70 -12.96
CA PRO A 190 -6.07 4.49 -12.16
C PRO A 190 -5.83 3.19 -12.93
N LEU A 191 -6.11 3.14 -14.24
CA LEU A 191 -5.77 1.98 -15.07
C LEU A 191 -4.24 1.78 -15.15
N VAL A 192 -3.47 2.85 -15.26
CA VAL A 192 -2.00 2.79 -15.23
C VAL A 192 -1.52 2.19 -13.91
N ALA A 193 -2.11 2.61 -12.77
CA ALA A 193 -1.80 2.01 -11.48
C ALA A 193 -2.14 0.51 -11.44
N LEU A 194 -3.30 0.11 -11.98
CA LEU A 194 -3.72 -1.29 -12.01
C LEU A 194 -2.77 -2.15 -12.85
N LEU A 195 -2.37 -1.67 -14.03
CA LEU A 195 -1.40 -2.36 -14.89
C LEU A 195 -0.02 -2.49 -14.22
N TYR A 196 0.46 -1.43 -13.58
CA TYR A 196 1.69 -1.49 -12.80
C TYR A 196 1.61 -2.55 -11.69
N LEU A 197 0.50 -2.59 -10.95
CA LEU A 197 0.28 -3.56 -9.87
C LEU A 197 0.15 -4.99 -10.39
N ALA A 198 -0.38 -5.18 -11.61
CA ALA A 198 -0.47 -6.49 -12.24
C ALA A 198 0.89 -7.04 -12.70
N VAL A 199 1.82 -6.18 -13.10
CA VAL A 199 3.10 -6.59 -13.68
C VAL A 199 4.22 -6.58 -12.65
N HIS A 200 4.48 -5.43 -12.05
CA HIS A 200 5.67 -5.20 -11.24
C HIS A 200 5.79 -6.10 -10.01
N PRO A 201 4.76 -6.29 -9.14
CA PRO A 201 4.87 -7.16 -7.98
C PRO A 201 5.06 -8.64 -8.35
N ASN A 202 4.42 -9.12 -9.43
CA ASN A 202 4.59 -10.50 -9.89
C ASN A 202 6.02 -10.76 -10.38
N ILE A 203 6.57 -9.86 -11.18
CA ILE A 203 7.98 -9.94 -11.61
C ILE A 203 8.90 -9.92 -10.37
N ALA A 204 8.63 -9.07 -9.41
CA ALA A 204 9.42 -8.99 -8.19
C ALA A 204 9.39 -10.29 -7.38
N VAL A 205 8.24 -10.98 -7.31
CA VAL A 205 8.13 -12.31 -6.67
C VAL A 205 8.98 -13.33 -7.41
N ILE A 206 8.85 -13.41 -8.74
CA ILE A 206 9.60 -14.34 -9.58
C ILE A 206 11.11 -14.13 -9.40
N ILE A 207 11.59 -12.88 -9.52
CA ILE A 207 13.00 -12.56 -9.31
C ILE A 207 13.45 -12.95 -7.89
N SER A 208 12.59 -12.77 -6.91
CA SER A 208 12.87 -13.10 -5.51
C SER A 208 13.06 -14.59 -5.30
N MET A 209 12.26 -15.43 -5.97
CA MET A 209 12.39 -16.90 -5.91
C MET A 209 13.74 -17.38 -6.45
N PHE A 210 14.22 -16.78 -7.55
CA PHE A 210 15.52 -17.14 -8.12
C PHE A 210 16.73 -16.58 -7.36
N LYS A 211 16.54 -15.57 -6.53
CA LYS A 211 17.62 -14.95 -5.73
C LYS A 211 17.78 -15.57 -4.35
N LEU A 212 16.90 -16.48 -3.94
CA LEU A 212 17.09 -17.23 -2.71
C LEU A 212 18.31 -18.13 -2.86
N LYS A 213 19.34 -17.88 -2.06
CA LYS A 213 20.45 -18.82 -1.89
C LYS A 213 20.02 -19.87 -0.85
N SER A 214 20.01 -21.13 -1.24
CA SER A 214 20.03 -22.24 -0.28
C SER A 214 21.39 -22.21 0.43
N HIS A 215 21.39 -22.08 1.75
CA HIS A 215 22.56 -22.38 2.56
C HIS A 215 22.73 -23.89 2.66
#